data_a59bce7bbb38fc36eab106f442d726b5
#
_entry.id   a59bce7bbb38fc36eab106f442d726b5
#
_cell.length_a   1.000
_cell.length_b   1.000
_cell.length_c   1.000
_cell.angle_alpha   90.00
_cell.angle_beta   90.00
_cell.angle_gamma   90.00
#
_symmetry.space_group_name_H-M   'P 1'
#
loop_
_entity.id
_entity.type
_entity.pdbx_description
1 polymer ?
#
loop_
_entity_poly.entity_id
_entity_poly.type
_entity_poly.pdbx_seq_one_letter_code
_entity_poly.pdbx_strand_id
1 'polypeptide(L)'
;MEVIKTDIEGLVVIQPRIFNDARGYFFESFSQREFEEKVGPIRFVQDNESKSTRGVLRGLHFQNPPYAQSKLVRCVKGKVLDVAVDIRKGSPTYGRHVAVELSEDNHLQFFIPKGFAHGFVVLSDEAVFQYKCDEFYAPQSEGGINLYDEALGIDWQIPRDEAILSDKDKTYPNLSEIVSNFEF
;
A
#
# COMPACT_ATOMS: atom_id res chain seq x y z
N MET A 1 7.90 2.24 -18.18
CA MET A 1 7.78 1.41 -16.96
C MET A 1 7.37 0.00 -17.31
N GLU A 2 7.69 -0.98 -16.46
CA GLU A 2 7.21 -2.36 -16.55
C GLU A 2 6.12 -2.58 -15.47
N VAL A 3 5.08 -3.36 -15.81
CA VAL A 3 3.99 -3.71 -14.88
C VAL A 3 4.04 -5.20 -14.61
N ILE A 4 4.26 -5.56 -13.36
CA ILE A 4 4.41 -6.93 -12.88
C ILE A 4 3.12 -7.31 -12.16
N LYS A 5 2.40 -8.29 -12.67
CA LYS A 5 1.18 -8.81 -12.05
C LYS A 5 1.53 -9.63 -10.81
N THR A 6 0.69 -9.52 -9.78
CA THR A 6 0.75 -10.36 -8.60
C THR A 6 -0.24 -11.53 -8.69
N ASP A 7 -0.25 -12.41 -7.68
CA ASP A 7 -1.19 -13.53 -7.60
C ASP A 7 -2.62 -13.10 -7.22
N ILE A 8 -2.83 -11.83 -6.89
CA ILE A 8 -4.15 -11.26 -6.58
C ILE A 8 -4.53 -10.25 -7.65
N GLU A 9 -5.63 -10.50 -8.34
CA GLU A 9 -6.11 -9.64 -9.42
C GLU A 9 -6.34 -8.20 -8.97
N GLY A 10 -5.78 -7.26 -9.73
CA GLY A 10 -5.83 -5.83 -9.48
C GLY A 10 -4.56 -5.26 -8.83
N LEU A 11 -3.85 -6.04 -8.02
CA LEU A 11 -2.58 -5.63 -7.42
C LEU A 11 -1.44 -5.78 -8.43
N VAL A 12 -0.68 -4.71 -8.66
CA VAL A 12 0.49 -4.76 -9.55
C VAL A 12 1.68 -4.03 -8.95
N VAL A 13 2.86 -4.59 -9.19
CA VAL A 13 4.13 -3.92 -8.90
C VAL A 13 4.59 -3.21 -10.17
N ILE A 14 5.03 -1.97 -10.01
CA ILE A 14 5.54 -1.15 -11.11
C ILE A 14 7.04 -0.97 -10.92
N GLN A 15 7.79 -1.36 -11.96
CA GLN A 15 9.22 -1.12 -12.03
C GLN A 15 9.49 0.03 -13.01
N PRO A 16 9.95 1.20 -12.53
CA PRO A 16 10.30 2.31 -13.38
C PRO A 16 11.59 2.00 -14.16
N ARG A 17 11.78 2.68 -15.28
CA ARG A 17 13.04 2.66 -16.01
C ARG A 17 14.00 3.67 -15.39
N ILE A 18 15.12 3.20 -14.85
CA ILE A 18 16.15 4.03 -14.21
C ILE A 18 17.26 4.33 -15.22
N PHE A 19 17.67 5.59 -15.26
CA PHE A 19 18.80 6.07 -16.08
C PHE A 19 19.91 6.53 -15.14
N ASN A 20 21.03 5.85 -15.16
CA ASN A 20 22.20 6.12 -14.33
C ASN A 20 23.30 6.80 -15.11
N ASP A 21 23.97 7.81 -14.52
CA ASP A 21 25.20 8.43 -15.05
C ASP A 21 26.14 8.83 -13.89
N ALA A 22 27.22 9.54 -14.21
CA ALA A 22 28.21 9.99 -13.20
C ALA A 22 27.66 10.99 -12.16
N ARG A 23 26.46 11.54 -12.35
CA ARG A 23 25.80 12.48 -11.45
C ARG A 23 24.81 11.79 -10.50
N GLY A 24 24.49 10.51 -10.73
CA GLY A 24 23.48 9.76 -10.01
C GLY A 24 22.46 9.10 -10.94
N TYR A 25 21.19 9.17 -10.60
CA TYR A 25 20.13 8.56 -11.42
C TYR A 25 19.00 9.54 -11.74
N PHE A 26 18.29 9.26 -12.79
CA PHE A 26 17.02 9.91 -13.16
C PHE A 26 16.01 8.85 -13.54
N PHE A 27 14.76 9.03 -13.14
CA PHE A 27 13.62 8.26 -13.67
C PHE A 27 12.34 9.08 -13.59
N GLU A 28 11.40 8.78 -14.46
CA GLU A 28 10.04 9.28 -14.40
C GLU A 28 9.28 8.48 -13.34
N SER A 29 9.08 9.07 -12.17
CA SER A 29 8.44 8.39 -11.03
C SER A 29 6.93 8.21 -11.21
N PHE A 30 6.31 9.01 -12.10
CA PHE A 30 4.91 8.88 -12.48
C PHE A 30 4.66 9.57 -13.83
N SER A 31 3.88 8.91 -14.68
CA SER A 31 3.32 9.47 -15.91
C SER A 31 1.88 9.05 -16.01
N GLN A 32 0.93 10.00 -15.98
CA GLN A 32 -0.50 9.72 -16.09
C GLN A 32 -0.81 8.95 -17.38
N ARG A 33 -0.24 9.37 -18.50
CA ARG A 33 -0.44 8.72 -19.80
C ARG A 33 0.03 7.25 -19.79
N GLU A 34 1.26 6.98 -19.30
CA GLU A 34 1.82 5.64 -19.29
C GLU A 34 1.11 4.74 -18.27
N PHE A 35 0.63 5.31 -17.17
CA PHE A 35 -0.16 4.61 -16.16
C PHE A 35 -1.53 4.20 -16.72
N GLU A 36 -2.25 5.12 -17.37
CA GLU A 36 -3.55 4.83 -18.00
C GLU A 36 -3.43 3.76 -19.09
N GLU A 37 -2.36 3.80 -19.87
CA GLU A 37 -2.11 2.83 -20.96
C GLU A 37 -1.84 1.42 -20.43
N LYS A 38 -1.09 1.29 -19.32
CA LYS A 38 -0.56 0.01 -18.86
C LYS A 38 -1.28 -0.58 -17.64
N VAL A 39 -1.89 0.25 -16.81
CA VAL A 39 -2.55 -0.17 -15.57
C VAL A 39 -4.06 0.07 -15.66
N GLY A 40 -4.49 1.29 -16.06
CA GLY A 40 -5.91 1.60 -16.17
C GLY A 40 -6.23 3.08 -16.05
N PRO A 41 -7.47 3.48 -16.36
CA PRO A 41 -7.90 4.86 -16.42
C PRO A 41 -8.15 5.47 -15.03
N ILE A 42 -7.11 5.55 -14.21
CA ILE A 42 -7.16 6.07 -12.85
C ILE A 42 -6.47 7.42 -12.82
N ARG A 43 -7.16 8.44 -12.29
CA ARG A 43 -6.64 9.79 -12.12
C ARG A 43 -6.34 10.04 -10.65
N PHE A 44 -5.09 10.29 -10.31
CA PHE A 44 -4.69 10.66 -8.95
C PHE A 44 -4.94 12.15 -8.69
N VAL A 45 -5.44 12.46 -7.50
CA VAL A 45 -5.89 13.79 -7.08
C VAL A 45 -5.23 14.29 -5.79
N GLN A 46 -4.54 13.40 -5.06
CA GLN A 46 -3.91 13.71 -3.78
C GLN A 46 -2.57 12.98 -3.66
N ASP A 47 -1.53 13.71 -3.24
CA ASP A 47 -0.23 13.16 -2.87
C ASP A 47 -0.01 13.28 -1.35
N ASN A 48 0.54 12.24 -0.75
CA ASN A 48 0.87 12.19 0.66
C ASN A 48 2.32 11.75 0.85
N GLU A 49 2.95 12.26 1.90
CA GLU A 49 4.27 11.85 2.34
C GLU A 49 4.29 11.65 3.85
N SER A 50 4.97 10.61 4.30
CA SER A 50 5.24 10.38 5.72
C SER A 50 6.70 10.00 5.93
N LYS A 51 7.26 10.43 7.08
CA LYS A 51 8.54 9.94 7.59
C LYS A 51 8.29 9.15 8.86
N SER A 52 8.92 7.99 8.96
CA SER A 52 8.76 7.07 10.09
C SER A 52 10.09 6.40 10.42
N THR A 53 10.28 6.03 11.69
CA THR A 53 11.45 5.29 12.17
C THR A 53 11.21 3.79 12.10
N ARG A 54 12.26 2.99 12.26
CA ARG A 54 12.22 1.52 12.31
C ARG A 54 11.12 1.03 13.25
N GLY A 55 10.41 0.01 12.81
CA GLY A 55 9.33 -0.61 13.59
C GLY A 55 7.98 0.11 13.52
N VAL A 56 7.92 1.34 13.00
CA VAL A 56 6.61 1.98 12.78
C VAL A 56 5.81 1.15 11.79
N LEU A 57 4.64 0.70 12.24
CA LEU A 57 3.70 -0.13 11.49
C LEU A 57 2.37 0.63 11.40
N ARG A 58 1.93 0.93 10.19
CA ARG A 58 0.71 1.69 9.87
C ARG A 58 -0.23 0.82 9.05
N GLY A 59 -1.49 0.76 9.41
CA GLY A 59 -2.49 -0.01 8.67
C GLY A 59 -3.41 -0.81 9.56
N LEU A 60 -4.09 -1.77 9.02
CA LEU A 60 -4.44 -1.91 7.60
C LEU A 60 -5.63 -1.00 7.31
N HIS A 61 -5.45 0.02 6.48
CA HIS A 61 -6.46 1.07 6.28
C HIS A 61 -7.13 0.97 4.91
N PHE A 62 -8.40 1.37 4.86
CA PHE A 62 -9.18 1.57 3.63
C PHE A 62 -10.21 2.66 3.83
N GLN A 63 -10.79 3.16 2.74
CA GLN A 63 -11.99 3.99 2.77
C GLN A 63 -13.10 3.27 2.03
N ASN A 64 -14.29 3.18 2.64
CA ASN A 64 -15.48 2.61 2.01
C ASN A 64 -16.03 3.52 0.90
N PRO A 65 -16.73 2.97 -0.10
CA PRO A 65 -17.52 3.76 -1.02
C PRO A 65 -18.47 4.74 -0.31
N PRO A 66 -18.76 5.94 -0.87
CA PRO A 66 -18.32 6.39 -2.19
C PRO A 66 -16.91 6.98 -2.25
N TYR A 67 -16.18 7.06 -1.14
CA TYR A 67 -14.87 7.70 -1.03
C TYR A 67 -13.69 6.69 -1.07
N ALA A 68 -13.93 5.52 -1.65
CA ALA A 68 -12.89 4.50 -1.76
C ALA A 68 -11.67 5.02 -2.54
N GLN A 69 -10.48 4.66 -2.07
CA GLN A 69 -9.21 5.12 -2.66
C GLN A 69 -8.43 3.97 -3.27
N SER A 70 -7.97 4.18 -4.52
CA SER A 70 -6.80 3.46 -5.05
C SER A 70 -5.53 4.22 -4.64
N LYS A 71 -4.45 3.49 -4.44
CA LYS A 71 -3.17 4.07 -4.03
C LYS A 71 -2.05 3.60 -4.94
N LEU A 72 -1.13 4.51 -5.27
CA LEU A 72 0.16 4.18 -5.87
C LEU A 72 1.25 4.61 -4.89
N VAL A 73 1.93 3.64 -4.31
CA VAL A 73 2.85 3.84 -3.18
C VAL A 73 4.30 3.55 -3.55
N ARG A 74 5.24 4.23 -2.91
CA ARG A 74 6.68 3.99 -3.03
C ARG A 74 7.45 4.40 -1.78
N CYS A 75 8.61 3.79 -1.55
CA CYS A 75 9.58 4.23 -0.56
C CYS A 75 10.64 5.10 -1.25
N VAL A 76 10.76 6.37 -0.81
CA VAL A 76 11.69 7.35 -1.40
C VAL A 76 13.04 7.28 -0.71
N LYS A 77 13.05 6.97 0.59
CA LYS A 77 14.24 6.76 1.40
C LYS A 77 14.02 5.59 2.34
N GLY A 78 15.06 4.79 2.53
CA GLY A 78 15.00 3.61 3.39
C GLY A 78 14.25 2.44 2.75
N LYS A 79 13.61 1.62 3.59
CA LYS A 79 12.99 0.36 3.21
C LYS A 79 11.76 0.08 4.04
N VAL A 80 10.69 -0.38 3.36
CA VAL A 80 9.46 -0.82 4.01
C VAL A 80 9.02 -2.18 3.45
N LEU A 81 8.29 -2.96 4.23
CA LEU A 81 7.42 -4.02 3.73
C LEU A 81 6.03 -3.44 3.59
N ASP A 82 5.52 -3.39 2.38
CA ASP A 82 4.19 -2.87 2.04
C ASP A 82 3.22 -4.02 1.81
N VAL A 83 2.04 -3.97 2.38
CA VAL A 83 1.07 -5.08 2.39
C VAL A 83 -0.31 -4.58 1.94
N ALA A 84 -0.91 -5.29 0.99
CA ALA A 84 -2.29 -5.09 0.57
C ALA A 84 -3.11 -6.37 0.75
N VAL A 85 -4.26 -6.27 1.43
CA VAL A 85 -5.18 -7.36 1.73
C VAL A 85 -6.46 -7.20 0.90
N ASP A 86 -6.88 -8.25 0.20
CA ASP A 86 -8.14 -8.25 -0.55
C ASP A 86 -9.34 -8.30 0.41
N ILE A 87 -10.19 -7.26 0.36
CA ILE A 87 -11.42 -7.15 1.18
C ILE A 87 -12.70 -7.08 0.33
N ARG A 88 -12.63 -7.47 -0.94
CA ARG A 88 -13.78 -7.53 -1.86
C ARG A 88 -14.60 -8.79 -1.60
N LYS A 89 -15.83 -8.62 -1.18
CA LYS A 89 -16.77 -9.74 -0.96
C LYS A 89 -16.99 -10.52 -2.26
N GLY A 90 -16.94 -11.83 -2.17
CA GLY A 90 -17.08 -12.70 -3.34
C GLY A 90 -15.78 -12.94 -4.12
N SER A 91 -14.69 -12.24 -3.78
CA SER A 91 -13.39 -12.50 -4.39
C SER A 91 -12.86 -13.89 -4.03
N PRO A 92 -12.29 -14.65 -4.98
CA PRO A 92 -11.61 -15.92 -4.70
C PRO A 92 -10.36 -15.74 -3.83
N THR A 93 -9.89 -14.51 -3.68
CA THR A 93 -8.71 -14.14 -2.87
C THR A 93 -9.08 -13.30 -1.65
N TYR A 94 -10.36 -13.25 -1.25
CA TYR A 94 -10.79 -12.53 -0.05
C TYR A 94 -9.98 -12.96 1.18
N GLY A 95 -9.43 -11.99 1.91
CA GLY A 95 -8.56 -12.20 3.08
C GLY A 95 -7.12 -12.61 2.75
N ARG A 96 -6.78 -12.87 1.49
CA ARG A 96 -5.38 -13.07 1.08
C ARG A 96 -4.68 -11.74 0.91
N HIS A 97 -3.37 -11.74 1.05
CA HIS A 97 -2.55 -10.54 0.92
C HIS A 97 -1.37 -10.73 -0.05
N VAL A 98 -0.86 -9.61 -0.53
CA VAL A 98 0.45 -9.50 -1.20
C VAL A 98 1.32 -8.59 -0.37
N ALA A 99 2.56 -9.02 -0.11
CA ALA A 99 3.58 -8.24 0.57
C ALA A 99 4.73 -7.93 -0.39
N VAL A 100 5.14 -6.66 -0.48
CA VAL A 100 6.19 -6.19 -1.39
C VAL A 100 7.21 -5.37 -0.62
N GLU A 101 8.49 -5.70 -0.73
CA GLU A 101 9.55 -4.82 -0.25
C GLU A 101 9.70 -3.63 -1.20
N LEU A 102 9.51 -2.41 -0.68
CA LEU A 102 9.74 -1.16 -1.39
C LEU A 102 10.92 -0.43 -0.74
N SER A 103 11.86 0.04 -1.55
CA SER A 103 13.06 0.73 -1.03
C SER A 103 13.57 1.82 -1.97
N GLU A 104 14.43 2.69 -1.42
CA GLU A 104 15.18 3.66 -2.21
C GLU A 104 16.14 3.00 -3.22
N ASP A 105 16.52 1.75 -3.01
CA ASP A 105 17.43 1.02 -3.90
C ASP A 105 16.71 0.35 -5.06
N ASN A 106 15.54 -0.26 -4.80
CA ASN A 106 14.79 -0.98 -5.84
C ASN A 106 13.87 -0.08 -6.67
N HIS A 107 13.51 1.10 -6.15
CA HIS A 107 12.61 2.08 -6.76
C HIS A 107 11.24 1.52 -7.17
N LEU A 108 10.88 0.33 -6.70
CA LEU A 108 9.59 -0.29 -6.99
C LEU A 108 8.45 0.57 -6.46
N GLN A 109 7.32 0.49 -7.15
CA GLN A 109 6.07 1.08 -6.71
C GLN A 109 5.01 -0.03 -6.66
N PHE A 110 4.04 0.12 -5.76
CA PHE A 110 2.95 -0.82 -5.63
C PHE A 110 1.62 -0.12 -5.89
N PHE A 111 0.86 -0.60 -6.85
CA PHE A 111 -0.48 -0.12 -7.12
C PHE A 111 -1.49 -1.01 -6.42
N ILE A 112 -2.34 -0.37 -5.62
CA ILE A 112 -3.35 -0.98 -4.77
C ILE A 112 -4.69 -0.34 -5.14
N PRO A 113 -5.57 -1.03 -5.89
CA PRO A 113 -6.86 -0.50 -6.30
C PRO A 113 -7.85 -0.44 -5.13
N LYS A 114 -9.03 0.13 -5.38
CA LYS A 114 -10.18 0.10 -4.46
C LYS A 114 -10.53 -1.35 -4.11
N GLY A 115 -10.96 -1.58 -2.88
CA GLY A 115 -11.31 -2.93 -2.42
C GLY A 115 -10.16 -3.68 -1.74
N PHE A 116 -9.09 -2.96 -1.39
CA PHE A 116 -7.98 -3.51 -0.61
C PHE A 116 -7.74 -2.69 0.65
N ALA A 117 -7.41 -3.38 1.76
CA ALA A 117 -6.86 -2.75 2.94
C ALA A 117 -5.33 -2.70 2.81
N HIS A 118 -4.72 -1.60 3.22
CA HIS A 118 -3.31 -1.29 2.97
C HIS A 118 -2.58 -0.91 4.26
N GLY A 119 -1.36 -1.39 4.39
CA GLY A 119 -0.46 -1.02 5.48
C GLY A 119 1.00 -1.28 5.14
N PHE A 120 1.90 -0.75 5.95
CA PHE A 120 3.33 -0.99 5.78
C PHE A 120 4.07 -0.94 7.12
N VAL A 121 5.21 -1.59 7.17
CA VAL A 121 6.16 -1.53 8.29
C VAL A 121 7.52 -1.02 7.81
N VAL A 122 8.17 -0.20 8.63
CA VAL A 122 9.51 0.32 8.35
C VAL A 122 10.58 -0.69 8.79
N LEU A 123 11.40 -1.15 7.85
CA LEU A 123 12.46 -2.15 8.07
C LEU A 123 13.85 -1.52 8.23
N SER A 124 14.10 -0.32 7.69
CA SER A 124 15.32 0.46 7.85
C SER A 124 15.27 1.36 9.10
N ASP A 125 16.36 2.04 9.46
CA ASP A 125 16.39 2.96 10.60
C ASP A 125 15.33 4.07 10.48
N GLU A 126 15.13 4.58 9.26
CA GLU A 126 14.04 5.48 8.91
C GLU A 126 13.56 5.21 7.48
N ALA A 127 12.33 5.59 7.18
CA ALA A 127 11.80 5.58 5.83
C ALA A 127 11.00 6.85 5.53
N VAL A 128 11.13 7.34 4.28
CA VAL A 128 10.23 8.33 3.69
C VAL A 128 9.36 7.62 2.67
N PHE A 129 8.07 7.65 2.93
CA PHE A 129 7.06 6.91 2.15
C PHE A 129 6.09 7.88 1.50
N GLN A 130 5.95 7.79 0.19
CA GLN A 130 5.05 8.61 -0.61
C GLN A 130 3.96 7.76 -1.26
N TYR A 131 2.76 8.32 -1.38
CA TYR A 131 1.68 7.68 -2.12
C TYR A 131 0.71 8.68 -2.72
N LYS A 132 0.21 8.33 -3.91
CA LYS A 132 -0.86 9.01 -4.63
C LYS A 132 -2.19 8.33 -4.33
N CYS A 133 -3.27 9.13 -4.23
CA CYS A 133 -4.63 8.63 -4.08
C CYS A 133 -5.52 9.18 -5.21
N ASP A 134 -6.47 8.37 -5.67
CA ASP A 134 -7.45 8.74 -6.70
C ASP A 134 -8.74 9.36 -6.12
N GLU A 135 -8.83 9.48 -4.80
CA GLU A 135 -9.91 10.15 -4.08
C GLU A 135 -9.34 10.90 -2.86
N PHE A 136 -10.05 11.92 -2.41
CA PHE A 136 -9.66 12.70 -1.24
C PHE A 136 -9.85 11.92 0.07
N TYR A 137 -9.11 12.32 1.10
CA TYR A 137 -9.28 11.75 2.44
C TYR A 137 -10.66 12.08 3.01
N ALA A 138 -11.38 11.05 3.41
CA ALA A 138 -12.73 11.11 3.96
C ALA A 138 -12.80 10.32 5.28
N PRO A 139 -12.53 10.97 6.44
CA PRO A 139 -12.44 10.28 7.73
C PRO A 139 -13.74 9.53 8.11
N GLN A 140 -14.90 9.99 7.65
CA GLN A 140 -16.19 9.33 7.89
C GLN A 140 -16.34 7.98 7.17
N SER A 141 -15.51 7.71 6.15
CA SER A 141 -15.54 6.47 5.36
C SER A 141 -14.37 5.55 5.67
N GLU A 142 -13.50 5.97 6.60
CA GLU A 142 -12.32 5.19 6.95
C GLU A 142 -12.68 3.91 7.69
N GLY A 143 -12.01 2.82 7.33
CA GLY A 143 -12.03 1.55 8.02
C GLY A 143 -10.62 1.02 8.19
N GLY A 144 -10.50 -0.01 9.02
CA GLY A 144 -9.23 -0.68 9.23
C GLY A 144 -9.41 -2.10 9.71
N ILE A 145 -8.32 -2.86 9.66
CA ILE A 145 -8.24 -4.25 10.11
C ILE A 145 -7.09 -4.38 11.10
N ASN A 146 -7.29 -5.20 12.12
CA ASN A 146 -6.25 -5.57 13.07
C ASN A 146 -5.03 -6.12 12.34
N LEU A 147 -3.88 -5.44 12.50
CA LEU A 147 -2.60 -5.80 11.88
C LEU A 147 -2.11 -7.21 12.25
N TYR A 148 -2.58 -7.74 13.35
CA TYR A 148 -2.21 -9.03 13.92
C TYR A 148 -3.37 -10.05 13.88
N ASP A 149 -4.34 -9.84 13.00
CA ASP A 149 -5.38 -10.85 12.76
C ASP A 149 -4.73 -12.13 12.22
N GLU A 150 -4.83 -13.20 12.99
CA GLU A 150 -4.21 -14.49 12.65
C GLU A 150 -4.78 -15.08 11.35
N ALA A 151 -6.02 -14.73 11.00
CA ALA A 151 -6.63 -15.18 9.75
C ALA A 151 -5.93 -14.62 8.50
N LEU A 152 -5.23 -13.49 8.62
CA LEU A 152 -4.47 -12.89 7.52
C LEU A 152 -3.08 -13.51 7.34
N GLY A 153 -2.47 -14.04 8.40
CA GLY A 153 -1.15 -14.68 8.35
C GLY A 153 -0.02 -13.80 7.85
N ILE A 154 -0.09 -12.48 8.10
CA ILE A 154 0.92 -11.53 7.60
C ILE A 154 2.19 -11.65 8.45
N ASP A 155 3.31 -11.95 7.79
CA ASP A 155 4.64 -11.83 8.39
C ASP A 155 5.18 -10.40 8.18
N TRP A 156 5.15 -9.60 9.25
CA TRP A 156 5.64 -8.22 9.22
C TRP A 156 7.17 -8.10 9.28
N GLN A 157 7.91 -9.20 9.37
CA GLN A 157 9.37 -9.25 9.38
C GLN A 157 10.03 -8.47 10.55
N ILE A 158 9.26 -8.12 11.56
CA ILE A 158 9.73 -7.55 12.82
C ILE A 158 9.02 -8.24 14.00
N PRO A 159 9.69 -8.37 15.16
CA PRO A 159 9.05 -8.81 16.38
C PRO A 159 7.87 -7.89 16.76
N ARG A 160 6.79 -8.48 17.27
CA ARG A 160 5.57 -7.73 17.62
C ARG A 160 5.82 -6.68 18.71
N ASP A 161 6.73 -6.94 19.61
CA ASP A 161 7.12 -6.04 20.71
C ASP A 161 8.01 -4.87 20.25
N GLU A 162 8.62 -4.96 19.06
CA GLU A 162 9.34 -3.86 18.43
C GLU A 162 8.43 -2.96 17.59
N ALA A 163 7.18 -3.37 17.31
CA ALA A 163 6.26 -2.62 16.47
C ALA A 163 5.72 -1.37 17.19
N ILE A 164 5.77 -0.23 16.48
CA ILE A 164 5.27 1.06 16.94
C ILE A 164 3.98 1.37 16.18
N LEU A 165 2.85 1.27 16.87
CA LEU A 165 1.52 1.52 16.32
C LEU A 165 0.93 2.82 16.87
N SER A 166 0.10 3.49 16.07
CA SER A 166 -0.79 4.53 16.58
C SER A 166 -1.86 3.93 17.50
N ASP A 167 -2.45 4.75 18.38
CA ASP A 167 -3.52 4.26 19.25
C ASP A 167 -4.74 3.79 18.45
N LYS A 168 -5.00 4.42 17.32
CA LYS A 168 -6.05 4.03 16.38
C LYS A 168 -5.81 2.63 15.79
N ASP A 169 -4.59 2.35 15.33
CA ASP A 169 -4.24 1.07 14.69
C ASP A 169 -4.32 -0.12 15.66
N LYS A 170 -4.24 0.14 16.98
CA LYS A 170 -4.41 -0.88 18.01
C LYS A 170 -5.87 -1.29 18.24
N THR A 171 -6.83 -0.52 17.73
CA THR A 171 -8.26 -0.70 18.05
C THR A 171 -9.07 -1.28 16.90
N TYR A 172 -8.48 -1.49 15.75
CA TYR A 172 -9.21 -2.05 14.61
C TYR A 172 -9.65 -3.51 14.83
N PRO A 173 -10.85 -3.87 14.35
CA PRO A 173 -11.39 -5.22 14.46
C PRO A 173 -10.65 -6.21 13.54
N ASN A 174 -10.88 -7.49 13.77
CA ASN A 174 -10.43 -8.53 12.85
C ASN A 174 -11.21 -8.50 11.53
N LEU A 175 -10.65 -9.13 10.47
CA LEU A 175 -11.26 -9.18 9.14
C LEU A 175 -12.71 -9.66 9.16
N SER A 176 -13.03 -10.64 10.02
CA SER A 176 -14.38 -11.19 10.15
C SER A 176 -15.43 -10.20 10.67
N GLU A 177 -14.99 -9.11 11.28
CA GLU A 177 -15.83 -8.12 11.96
C GLU A 177 -15.89 -6.77 11.24
N ILE A 178 -15.09 -6.57 10.18
CA ILE A 178 -15.09 -5.30 9.45
C ILE A 178 -16.40 -5.07 8.70
N VAL A 179 -16.76 -3.80 8.59
CA VAL A 179 -17.79 -3.34 7.65
C VAL A 179 -17.09 -2.92 6.36
N SER A 180 -17.16 -3.76 5.35
CA SER A 180 -16.62 -3.50 4.01
C SER A 180 -17.75 -3.53 3.00
N ASN A 181 -17.81 -2.50 2.14
CA ASN A 181 -18.84 -2.34 1.10
C ASN A 181 -18.26 -2.57 -0.31
N PHE A 182 -17.17 -3.33 -0.41
CA PHE A 182 -16.59 -3.72 -1.69
C PHE A 182 -17.11 -5.09 -2.12
N GLU A 183 -17.45 -5.19 -3.38
CA GLU A 183 -17.79 -6.43 -4.07
C GLU A 183 -16.77 -6.67 -5.19
N PHE A 184 -16.57 -7.97 -5.51
CA PHE A 184 -15.64 -8.41 -6.57
C PHE A 184 -16.28 -8.34 -7.96
#